data_e8406184e492d663fc0c3d8f56a9b0ef
#
_entry.id   e8406184e492d663fc0c3d8f56a9b0ef
#
_cell.length_a   1.000
_cell.length_b   1.000
_cell.length_c   1.000
_cell.angle_alpha   90.00
_cell.angle_beta   90.00
_cell.angle_gamma   90.00
#
_symmetry.space_group_name_H-M   'P 1'
#
loop_
_entity.id
_entity.type
_entity.pdbx_description
1 polymer ?
#
loop_
_entity_poly.entity_id
_entity_poly.type
_entity_poly.pdbx_seq_one_letter_code
_entity_poly.pdbx_strand_id
1 'polypeptide(L)'
;IMANLDRIVNVQISLNTTGISKEGFSTLLIVGEHLNTLSRVTTYTNVDSMLEDGFKATDKLYLAAADAFSQIPRPNIVKIGRRQVDEINISVSDVKDNTKYKITLETKKGKQDYEYSSSSEASATTIIEGLQTLMNAHEEITVTAESEKLKLETKEKGTAFTVSLSSNLSCEPILATETLSETMAAIVASDNDFYGIALVSREKSDILALAQWTETHTKLFGCVVNEKEATDSEIDTDIGSLLKSNNYYRTFWLYHTNDDDFPECALFARCFAINPGGETWANKKLAGVIADNLTETEYLAITNKNGNTFENFRNVAITQNGKTSAGEWIDVIRFRDWLQEEIMVNVFNVLINRDKIPFTD
;
A
#
# COMPACT_ATOMS: atom_id res chain seq x y z
N ILE A 1 13.98 -4.43 -40.61
CA ILE A 1 14.19 -4.80 -39.20
C ILE A 1 15.68 -4.66 -38.94
N MET A 2 16.09 -3.64 -38.21
CA MET A 2 17.49 -3.49 -37.79
C MET A 2 17.76 -4.46 -36.63
N ALA A 3 18.89 -5.19 -36.73
CA ALA A 3 19.32 -6.06 -35.66
C ALA A 3 19.80 -5.20 -34.46
N ASN A 4 19.45 -5.64 -33.24
CA ASN A 4 19.81 -4.92 -32.01
C ASN A 4 21.31 -5.06 -31.77
N LEU A 5 22.00 -3.93 -31.57
CA LEU A 5 23.45 -3.87 -31.35
C LEU A 5 23.87 -4.60 -30.06
N ASP A 6 22.98 -4.72 -29.07
CA ASP A 6 23.20 -5.45 -27.82
C ASP A 6 23.50 -6.95 -28.01
N ARG A 7 23.23 -7.49 -29.20
CA ARG A 7 23.60 -8.86 -29.57
C ARG A 7 25.10 -9.01 -29.87
N ILE A 8 25.78 -7.90 -30.14
CA ILE A 8 27.21 -7.87 -30.54
C ILE A 8 28.07 -7.29 -29.41
N VAL A 9 27.56 -6.24 -28.74
CA VAL A 9 28.28 -5.59 -27.64
C VAL A 9 27.28 -5.25 -26.56
N ASN A 10 27.38 -5.95 -25.42
CA ASN A 10 26.66 -5.61 -24.19
C ASN A 10 27.65 -4.97 -23.23
N VAL A 11 27.54 -3.67 -22.99
CA VAL A 11 28.38 -2.94 -22.04
C VAL A 11 27.55 -2.72 -20.77
N GLN A 12 27.80 -3.53 -19.75
CA GLN A 12 27.32 -3.26 -18.39
C GLN A 12 28.39 -2.45 -17.64
N ILE A 13 28.12 -1.16 -17.46
CA ILE A 13 28.93 -0.30 -16.59
C ILE A 13 28.32 -0.39 -15.19
N SER A 14 28.89 -1.20 -14.31
CA SER A 14 28.63 -1.13 -12.88
C SER A 14 29.64 -0.16 -12.26
N LEU A 15 29.19 1.02 -11.88
CA LEU A 15 29.93 1.91 -11.01
C LEU A 15 29.84 1.34 -9.57
N ASN A 16 30.85 0.55 -9.17
CA ASN A 16 31.09 0.26 -7.77
C ASN A 16 31.64 1.53 -7.10
N THR A 17 30.79 2.54 -6.93
CA THR A 17 31.08 3.60 -6.01
C THR A 17 30.85 3.05 -4.60
N THR A 18 31.91 2.96 -3.82
CA THR A 18 31.87 2.75 -2.36
C THR A 18 31.31 4.00 -1.67
N GLY A 19 30.25 4.58 -2.21
CA GLY A 19 29.51 5.68 -1.62
C GLY A 19 28.58 5.15 -0.52
N ILE A 20 28.43 5.94 0.54
CA ILE A 20 27.44 5.67 1.58
C ILE A 20 26.05 5.65 0.94
N SER A 21 25.29 4.58 1.17
CA SER A 21 23.88 4.52 0.76
C SER A 21 23.10 5.59 1.51
N LYS A 22 22.33 6.41 0.79
CA LYS A 22 21.43 7.41 1.36
C LYS A 22 20.02 6.86 1.38
N GLU A 23 19.26 7.22 2.41
CA GLU A 23 17.82 6.96 2.43
C GLU A 23 17.10 7.77 1.35
N GLY A 24 16.13 7.16 0.68
CA GLY A 24 15.30 7.81 -0.33
C GLY A 24 14.07 8.48 0.32
N PHE A 25 13.78 9.74 -0.06
CA PHE A 25 12.62 10.50 0.44
C PHE A 25 11.52 10.67 -0.62
N SER A 26 11.44 9.74 -1.57
CA SER A 26 10.55 9.86 -2.74
C SER A 26 9.89 8.54 -3.13
N THR A 27 10.00 7.49 -2.32
CA THR A 27 9.38 6.19 -2.56
C THR A 27 8.12 6.05 -1.73
N LEU A 28 7.00 5.71 -2.37
CA LEU A 28 5.72 5.41 -1.74
C LEU A 28 5.59 3.91 -1.51
N LEU A 29 5.21 3.52 -0.28
CA LEU A 29 4.74 2.21 0.11
C LEU A 29 3.23 2.25 0.31
N ILE A 30 2.49 1.38 -0.34
CA ILE A 30 1.04 1.20 -0.14
C ILE A 30 0.83 -0.12 0.60
N VAL A 31 0.19 -0.08 1.76
CA VAL A 31 0.00 -1.23 2.64
C VAL A 31 -1.43 -1.76 2.54
N GLY A 32 -1.56 -3.06 2.36
CA GLY A 32 -2.85 -3.75 2.32
C GLY A 32 -2.71 -5.26 2.27
N GLU A 33 -3.84 -5.94 2.39
CA GLU A 33 -3.91 -7.39 2.25
C GLU A 33 -3.97 -7.81 0.78
N HIS A 34 -3.24 -8.85 0.43
CA HIS A 34 -3.37 -9.53 -0.87
C HIS A 34 -2.77 -10.95 -0.82
N LEU A 35 -3.13 -11.75 -1.82
CA LEU A 35 -2.72 -13.15 -1.99
C LEU A 35 -2.01 -13.38 -3.33
N ASN A 36 -1.42 -12.34 -3.91
CA ASN A 36 -0.85 -12.35 -5.25
C ASN A 36 0.66 -12.65 -5.25
N THR A 37 1.39 -12.23 -4.21
CA THR A 37 2.83 -12.47 -4.08
C THR A 37 3.19 -12.99 -2.69
N LEU A 38 4.25 -13.81 -2.61
CA LEU A 38 4.76 -14.33 -1.33
C LEU A 38 5.58 -13.29 -0.55
N SER A 39 6.15 -12.32 -1.25
CA SER A 39 7.02 -11.30 -0.67
C SER A 39 6.25 -10.35 0.25
N ARG A 40 6.89 -9.90 1.33
CA ARG A 40 6.32 -8.84 2.19
C ARG A 40 6.28 -7.49 1.51
N VAL A 41 7.23 -7.21 0.62
CA VAL A 41 7.28 -6.00 -0.19
C VAL A 41 7.53 -6.38 -1.64
N THR A 42 6.73 -5.84 -2.55
CA THR A 42 6.90 -5.99 -3.99
C THR A 42 6.99 -4.61 -4.61
N THR A 43 7.97 -4.42 -5.51
CA THR A 43 8.20 -3.14 -6.19
C THR A 43 7.62 -3.20 -7.60
N TYR A 44 6.80 -2.21 -7.94
CA TYR A 44 6.19 -2.06 -9.27
C TYR A 44 6.67 -0.79 -9.95
N THR A 45 6.83 -0.85 -11.26
CA THR A 45 7.16 0.30 -12.13
C THR A 45 5.96 0.79 -12.93
N ASN A 46 4.89 0.01 -12.95
CA ASN A 46 3.62 0.29 -13.62
C ASN A 46 2.51 -0.64 -13.08
N VAL A 47 1.26 -0.31 -13.39
CA VAL A 47 0.11 -1.10 -12.96
C VAL A 47 -0.07 -2.39 -13.78
N ASP A 48 0.45 -2.46 -15.00
CA ASP A 48 0.32 -3.66 -15.85
C ASP A 48 1.06 -4.84 -15.21
N SER A 49 2.22 -4.59 -14.59
CA SER A 49 2.96 -5.62 -13.84
C SER A 49 2.19 -6.15 -12.62
N MET A 50 1.30 -5.35 -12.02
CA MET A 50 0.39 -5.82 -10.96
C MET A 50 -0.66 -6.78 -11.52
N LEU A 51 -1.19 -6.50 -12.73
CA LEU A 51 -2.13 -7.42 -13.40
C LEU A 51 -1.45 -8.76 -13.75
N GLU A 52 -0.17 -8.72 -14.16
CA GLU A 52 0.63 -9.94 -14.43
C GLU A 52 0.82 -10.77 -13.16
N ASP A 53 0.96 -10.14 -12.00
CA ASP A 53 1.03 -10.80 -10.68
C ASP A 53 -0.34 -11.25 -10.15
N GLY A 54 -1.43 -11.01 -10.90
CA GLY A 54 -2.77 -11.50 -10.61
C GLY A 54 -3.67 -10.54 -9.82
N PHE A 55 -3.26 -9.31 -9.60
CA PHE A 55 -4.17 -8.27 -9.09
C PHE A 55 -5.28 -8.01 -10.11
N LYS A 56 -6.46 -7.67 -9.61
CA LYS A 56 -7.58 -7.24 -10.45
C LYS A 56 -7.61 -5.71 -10.52
N ALA A 57 -8.10 -5.17 -11.62
CA ALA A 57 -8.27 -3.72 -11.77
C ALA A 57 -9.25 -3.09 -10.76
N THR A 58 -10.01 -3.92 -10.03
CA THR A 58 -10.94 -3.53 -8.96
C THR A 58 -10.36 -3.65 -7.56
N ASP A 59 -9.14 -4.21 -7.41
CA ASP A 59 -8.52 -4.39 -6.11
C ASP A 59 -8.05 -3.03 -5.57
N LYS A 60 -8.28 -2.74 -4.29
CA LYS A 60 -7.92 -1.45 -3.68
C LYS A 60 -6.44 -1.12 -3.80
N LEU A 61 -5.55 -2.10 -3.68
CA LEU A 61 -4.11 -1.91 -3.89
C LEU A 61 -3.77 -1.53 -5.34
N TYR A 62 -4.48 -2.12 -6.32
CA TYR A 62 -4.33 -1.74 -7.73
C TYR A 62 -4.82 -0.32 -7.97
N LEU A 63 -6.00 0.04 -7.46
CA LEU A 63 -6.57 1.39 -7.61
C LEU A 63 -5.66 2.45 -6.97
N ALA A 64 -5.17 2.20 -5.75
CA ALA A 64 -4.22 3.08 -5.06
C ALA A 64 -2.90 3.27 -5.83
N ALA A 65 -2.36 2.19 -6.40
CA ALA A 65 -1.18 2.27 -7.25
C ALA A 65 -1.47 2.97 -8.59
N ALA A 66 -2.67 2.78 -9.17
CA ALA A 66 -3.09 3.44 -10.40
C ALA A 66 -3.18 4.96 -10.20
N ASP A 67 -3.75 5.41 -9.08
CA ASP A 67 -3.80 6.83 -8.73
C ASP A 67 -2.40 7.43 -8.57
N ALA A 68 -1.48 6.70 -7.93
CA ALA A 68 -0.08 7.13 -7.83
C ALA A 68 0.59 7.21 -9.22
N PHE A 69 0.47 6.18 -10.05
CA PHE A 69 1.09 6.14 -11.38
C PHE A 69 0.43 7.06 -12.41
N SER A 70 -0.76 7.57 -12.16
CA SER A 70 -1.46 8.53 -13.04
C SER A 70 -0.90 9.94 -12.94
N GLN A 71 -0.05 10.23 -11.96
CA GLN A 71 0.46 11.58 -11.74
C GLN A 71 1.51 12.01 -12.77
N ILE A 72 1.64 13.35 -12.95
CA ILE A 72 2.62 13.98 -13.84
C ILE A 72 3.46 14.98 -13.03
N PRO A 73 4.78 14.76 -12.89
CA PRO A 73 5.54 13.60 -13.36
C PRO A 73 5.13 12.30 -12.69
N ARG A 74 5.24 11.20 -13.42
CA ARG A 74 4.93 9.85 -12.93
C ARG A 74 6.05 9.36 -11.99
N PRO A 75 5.74 8.71 -10.86
CA PRO A 75 6.75 8.07 -10.02
C PRO A 75 7.44 6.92 -10.77
N ASN A 76 8.71 6.71 -10.52
CA ASN A 76 9.47 5.61 -11.12
C ASN A 76 9.04 4.25 -10.58
N ILE A 77 8.77 4.19 -9.28
CA ILE A 77 8.37 2.98 -8.57
C ILE A 77 7.33 3.31 -7.51
N VAL A 78 6.50 2.30 -7.23
CA VAL A 78 5.62 2.21 -6.07
C VAL A 78 5.85 0.85 -5.43
N LYS A 79 5.91 0.79 -4.11
CA LYS A 79 6.05 -0.46 -3.36
C LYS A 79 4.70 -0.86 -2.76
N ILE A 80 4.39 -2.14 -2.82
CA ILE A 80 3.23 -2.74 -2.17
C ILE A 80 3.71 -3.53 -0.96
N GLY A 81 3.22 -3.16 0.22
CA GLY A 81 3.49 -3.83 1.49
C GLY A 81 2.33 -4.75 1.86
N ARG A 82 2.61 -6.04 2.01
CA ARG A 82 1.58 -7.06 2.24
C ARG A 82 1.29 -7.24 3.73
N ARG A 83 0.02 -7.01 4.13
CA ARG A 83 -0.50 -7.49 5.41
C ARG A 83 -0.61 -9.01 5.39
N GLN A 84 -0.39 -9.65 6.54
CA GLN A 84 -0.47 -11.10 6.63
C GLN A 84 -1.92 -11.57 6.55
N VAL A 85 -2.13 -12.60 5.74
CA VAL A 85 -3.37 -13.37 5.66
C VAL A 85 -3.01 -14.81 6.04
N ASP A 86 -3.60 -15.34 7.09
CA ASP A 86 -3.36 -16.73 7.54
C ASP A 86 -4.53 -17.66 7.18
N GLU A 87 -5.68 -17.08 6.84
CA GLU A 87 -6.91 -17.82 6.57
C GLU A 87 -7.68 -17.19 5.40
N ILE A 88 -8.27 -18.01 4.56
CA ILE A 88 -9.18 -17.60 3.50
C ILE A 88 -10.40 -18.49 3.43
N ASN A 89 -11.52 -17.93 3.00
CA ASN A 89 -12.72 -18.65 2.64
C ASN A 89 -12.91 -18.60 1.12
N ILE A 90 -12.95 -19.77 0.48
CA ILE A 90 -13.27 -19.90 -0.94
C ILE A 90 -14.72 -20.37 -1.08
N SER A 91 -15.48 -19.70 -1.93
CA SER A 91 -16.87 -20.01 -2.24
C SER A 91 -17.05 -20.24 -3.74
N VAL A 92 -18.06 -21.04 -4.10
CA VAL A 92 -18.44 -21.23 -5.50
C VAL A 92 -19.33 -20.06 -5.91
N SER A 93 -18.87 -19.24 -6.85
CA SER A 93 -19.61 -18.08 -7.37
C SER A 93 -20.55 -18.44 -8.54
N ASP A 94 -20.27 -19.54 -9.25
CA ASP A 94 -21.06 -20.00 -10.38
C ASP A 94 -21.07 -21.53 -10.41
N VAL A 95 -22.23 -22.13 -10.08
CA VAL A 95 -22.41 -23.60 -10.07
C VAL A 95 -22.84 -24.06 -11.45
N LYS A 96 -22.03 -24.89 -12.08
CA LYS A 96 -22.31 -25.50 -13.39
C LYS A 96 -21.95 -26.97 -13.44
N ASP A 97 -22.77 -27.74 -14.16
CA ASP A 97 -22.51 -29.14 -14.46
C ASP A 97 -21.32 -29.33 -15.41
N ASN A 98 -20.61 -30.42 -15.24
CA ASN A 98 -19.50 -30.83 -16.10
C ASN A 98 -18.47 -29.73 -16.35
N THR A 99 -18.22 -28.92 -15.33
CA THR A 99 -17.34 -27.73 -15.37
C THR A 99 -16.15 -27.91 -14.44
N LYS A 100 -15.01 -27.35 -14.84
CA LYS A 100 -13.77 -27.38 -14.07
C LYS A 100 -13.71 -26.22 -13.08
N TYR A 101 -13.33 -26.54 -11.84
CA TYR A 101 -13.04 -25.62 -10.76
C TYR A 101 -11.59 -25.78 -10.36
N LYS A 102 -10.80 -24.72 -10.52
CA LYS A 102 -9.36 -24.78 -10.32
C LYS A 102 -8.93 -23.83 -9.21
N ILE A 103 -8.11 -24.34 -8.29
CA ILE A 103 -7.38 -23.61 -7.29
C ILE A 103 -5.89 -23.84 -7.56
N THR A 104 -5.14 -22.76 -7.76
CA THR A 104 -3.68 -22.80 -7.78
C THR A 104 -3.19 -22.20 -6.49
N LEU A 105 -2.46 -22.95 -5.69
CA LEU A 105 -1.88 -22.54 -4.43
C LEU A 105 -0.36 -22.54 -4.53
N GLU A 106 0.28 -21.47 -4.10
CA GLU A 106 1.74 -21.38 -4.06
C GLU A 106 2.18 -21.02 -2.65
N THR A 107 3.19 -21.74 -2.17
CA THR A 107 3.87 -21.52 -0.89
C THR A 107 5.37 -21.50 -1.14
N LYS A 108 6.17 -21.33 -0.09
CA LYS A 108 7.64 -21.45 -0.19
C LYS A 108 8.12 -22.81 -0.71
N LYS A 109 7.31 -23.86 -0.59
CA LYS A 109 7.60 -25.21 -1.11
C LYS A 109 7.29 -25.40 -2.60
N GLY A 110 6.65 -24.42 -3.20
CA GLY A 110 6.31 -24.40 -4.62
C GLY A 110 4.83 -24.25 -4.90
N LYS A 111 4.51 -24.35 -6.16
CA LYS A 111 3.19 -24.16 -6.73
C LYS A 111 2.48 -25.49 -6.98
N GLN A 112 1.22 -25.59 -6.58
CA GLN A 112 0.37 -26.77 -6.78
C GLN A 112 -0.96 -26.35 -7.36
N ASP A 113 -1.42 -27.13 -8.35
CA ASP A 113 -2.71 -26.96 -9.02
C ASP A 113 -3.68 -28.05 -8.57
N TYR A 114 -4.88 -27.66 -8.18
CA TYR A 114 -5.98 -28.54 -7.81
C TYR A 114 -7.16 -28.29 -8.72
N GLU A 115 -7.56 -29.29 -9.48
CA GLU A 115 -8.65 -29.20 -10.45
C GLU A 115 -9.72 -30.25 -10.14
N TYR A 116 -10.93 -29.80 -9.88
CA TYR A 116 -12.11 -30.62 -9.70
C TYR A 116 -13.08 -30.41 -10.86
N SER A 117 -13.62 -31.50 -11.42
CA SER A 117 -14.67 -31.46 -12.45
C SER A 117 -15.99 -31.87 -11.83
N SER A 118 -16.97 -30.97 -11.87
CA SER A 118 -18.31 -31.22 -11.36
C SER A 118 -19.05 -32.29 -12.19
N SER A 119 -19.99 -32.98 -11.54
CA SER A 119 -20.89 -33.97 -12.19
C SER A 119 -22.06 -33.28 -12.92
N SER A 120 -22.98 -34.07 -13.44
CA SER A 120 -24.24 -33.62 -14.08
C SER A 120 -25.30 -33.14 -13.05
N GLU A 121 -25.05 -33.26 -11.77
CA GLU A 121 -25.89 -32.75 -10.67
C GLU A 121 -25.00 -31.96 -9.70
N ALA A 122 -24.40 -30.89 -10.20
CA ALA A 122 -23.47 -30.08 -9.45
C ALA A 122 -24.18 -29.25 -8.37
N SER A 123 -23.58 -29.17 -7.19
CA SER A 123 -23.95 -28.25 -6.13
C SER A 123 -22.70 -27.58 -5.58
N ALA A 124 -22.84 -26.43 -4.93
CA ALA A 124 -21.72 -25.76 -4.26
C ALA A 124 -21.06 -26.72 -3.25
N THR A 125 -21.84 -27.47 -2.47
CA THR A 125 -21.36 -28.43 -1.49
C THR A 125 -20.51 -29.54 -2.12
N THR A 126 -21.00 -30.18 -3.21
CA THR A 126 -20.26 -31.27 -3.86
C THR A 126 -18.95 -30.79 -4.51
N ILE A 127 -18.93 -29.56 -5.02
CA ILE A 127 -17.71 -28.92 -5.57
C ILE A 127 -16.69 -28.65 -4.45
N ILE A 128 -17.14 -28.10 -3.33
CA ILE A 128 -16.30 -27.79 -2.17
C ILE A 128 -15.71 -29.08 -1.55
N GLU A 129 -16.51 -30.11 -1.37
CA GLU A 129 -16.05 -31.42 -0.87
C GLU A 129 -15.05 -32.09 -1.82
N GLY A 130 -15.29 -31.97 -3.13
CA GLY A 130 -14.38 -32.45 -4.15
C GLY A 130 -13.02 -31.74 -4.13
N LEU A 131 -13.02 -30.42 -4.02
CA LEU A 131 -11.80 -29.63 -3.87
C LEU A 131 -11.08 -29.93 -2.55
N GLN A 132 -11.82 -30.04 -1.42
CA GLN A 132 -11.25 -30.45 -0.15
C GLN A 132 -10.51 -31.79 -0.25
N THR A 133 -11.14 -32.78 -0.87
CA THR A 133 -10.55 -34.13 -1.02
C THR A 133 -9.22 -34.07 -1.77
N LEU A 134 -9.12 -33.25 -2.82
CA LEU A 134 -7.89 -33.08 -3.59
C LEU A 134 -6.80 -32.35 -2.81
N MET A 135 -7.18 -31.41 -1.95
CA MET A 135 -6.25 -30.53 -1.22
C MET A 135 -5.90 -31.05 0.19
N ASN A 136 -6.58 -32.05 0.71
CA ASN A 136 -6.47 -32.50 2.10
C ASN A 136 -5.06 -32.94 2.52
N ALA A 137 -4.21 -33.35 1.57
CA ALA A 137 -2.83 -33.76 1.82
C ALA A 137 -1.82 -32.61 1.73
N HIS A 138 -2.25 -31.34 1.60
CA HIS A 138 -1.32 -30.22 1.51
C HIS A 138 -0.47 -30.08 2.77
N GLU A 139 0.85 -29.89 2.60
CA GLU A 139 1.79 -29.95 3.73
C GLU A 139 1.70 -28.73 4.66
N GLU A 140 1.49 -27.53 4.11
CA GLU A 140 1.56 -26.26 4.84
C GLU A 140 0.19 -25.63 5.13
N ILE A 141 -0.86 -26.09 4.45
CA ILE A 141 -2.22 -25.56 4.57
C ILE A 141 -3.17 -26.63 5.10
N THR A 142 -3.98 -26.28 6.08
CA THR A 142 -5.13 -27.06 6.53
C THR A 142 -6.34 -26.68 5.68
N VAL A 143 -7.07 -27.68 5.18
CA VAL A 143 -8.21 -27.49 4.29
C VAL A 143 -9.46 -28.09 4.95
N THR A 144 -10.46 -27.26 5.17
CA THR A 144 -11.71 -27.68 5.81
C THR A 144 -12.91 -27.27 4.97
N ALA A 145 -13.82 -28.17 4.67
CA ALA A 145 -15.10 -27.83 4.06
C ALA A 145 -16.11 -27.47 5.17
N GLU A 146 -16.67 -26.29 5.09
CA GLU A 146 -17.69 -25.77 5.99
C GLU A 146 -18.94 -25.39 5.17
N SER A 147 -19.86 -26.34 5.02
CA SER A 147 -21.06 -26.17 4.19
C SER A 147 -20.70 -25.85 2.72
N GLU A 148 -20.90 -24.63 2.27
CA GLU A 148 -20.63 -24.15 0.91
C GLU A 148 -19.32 -23.36 0.76
N LYS A 149 -18.49 -23.37 1.82
CA LYS A 149 -17.19 -22.68 1.86
C LYS A 149 -16.05 -23.66 2.05
N LEU A 150 -14.94 -23.43 1.34
CA LEU A 150 -13.68 -24.12 1.57
C LEU A 150 -12.77 -23.19 2.34
N LYS A 151 -12.55 -23.49 3.60
CA LYS A 151 -11.61 -22.78 4.47
C LYS A 151 -10.20 -23.32 4.22
N LEU A 152 -9.27 -22.43 3.92
CA LEU A 152 -7.84 -22.71 3.88
C LEU A 152 -7.16 -21.91 4.99
N GLU A 153 -6.40 -22.60 5.84
CA GLU A 153 -5.69 -22.00 6.99
C GLU A 153 -4.24 -22.48 7.01
N THR A 154 -3.28 -21.58 7.22
CA THR A 154 -1.86 -21.93 7.35
C THR A 154 -1.63 -22.75 8.62
N LYS A 155 -0.93 -23.89 8.51
CA LYS A 155 -0.56 -24.73 9.67
C LYS A 155 0.37 -24.01 10.62
N GLU A 156 1.22 -23.15 10.10
CA GLU A 156 2.13 -22.28 10.84
C GLU A 156 1.75 -20.82 10.57
N LYS A 157 1.36 -20.09 11.61
CA LYS A 157 0.99 -18.67 11.51
C LYS A 157 2.13 -17.83 10.94
N GLY A 158 1.78 -16.89 10.09
CA GLY A 158 2.75 -16.04 9.40
C GLY A 158 3.35 -16.68 8.14
N THR A 159 2.98 -17.91 7.79
CA THR A 159 3.37 -18.52 6.52
C THR A 159 2.72 -17.81 5.36
N ALA A 160 3.52 -17.28 4.45
CA ALA A 160 3.02 -16.66 3.23
C ALA A 160 2.54 -17.70 2.24
N PHE A 161 1.38 -17.46 1.64
CA PHE A 161 0.87 -18.23 0.51
C PHE A 161 0.16 -17.31 -0.48
N THR A 162 0.07 -17.74 -1.73
CA THR A 162 -0.73 -17.08 -2.76
C THR A 162 -1.80 -18.02 -3.26
N VAL A 163 -2.91 -17.46 -3.72
CA VAL A 163 -4.00 -18.25 -4.31
C VAL A 163 -4.48 -17.60 -5.60
N SER A 164 -4.62 -18.42 -6.64
CA SER A 164 -5.26 -18.05 -7.88
C SER A 164 -6.43 -18.98 -8.17
N LEU A 165 -7.57 -18.43 -8.51
CA LEU A 165 -8.84 -19.14 -8.66
C LEU A 165 -9.35 -19.05 -10.09
N SER A 166 -10.03 -20.10 -10.53
CA SER A 166 -10.87 -20.00 -11.74
C SER A 166 -12.03 -19.02 -11.53
N SER A 167 -12.56 -18.44 -12.60
CA SER A 167 -13.57 -17.37 -12.56
C SER A 167 -14.90 -17.75 -11.90
N ASN A 168 -15.16 -19.04 -11.70
CA ASN A 168 -16.34 -19.60 -11.04
C ASN A 168 -16.15 -19.83 -9.52
N LEU A 169 -15.01 -19.39 -8.98
CA LEU A 169 -14.70 -19.38 -7.56
C LEU A 169 -14.43 -17.95 -7.09
N SER A 170 -14.72 -17.66 -5.84
CA SER A 170 -14.41 -16.40 -5.18
C SER A 170 -13.64 -16.66 -3.88
N CYS A 171 -12.83 -15.70 -3.47
CA CYS A 171 -12.02 -15.77 -2.25
C CYS A 171 -12.28 -14.56 -1.36
N GLU A 172 -12.42 -14.82 -0.08
CA GLU A 172 -12.52 -13.81 0.97
C GLU A 172 -11.34 -14.02 1.95
N PRO A 173 -10.34 -13.13 1.95
CA PRO A 173 -9.23 -13.23 2.89
C PRO A 173 -9.66 -12.83 4.30
N ILE A 174 -9.08 -13.49 5.30
CA ILE A 174 -9.24 -13.14 6.71
C ILE A 174 -7.87 -12.71 7.21
N LEU A 175 -7.79 -11.46 7.66
CA LEU A 175 -6.55 -10.92 8.20
C LEU A 175 -6.07 -11.75 9.40
N ALA A 176 -4.75 -11.96 9.43
CA ALA A 176 -4.10 -12.58 10.58
C ALA A 176 -4.26 -11.71 11.84
N THR A 177 -3.99 -12.31 12.98
CA THR A 177 -3.92 -11.58 14.26
C THR A 177 -2.70 -10.64 14.37
N GLU A 178 -1.87 -10.58 13.33
CA GLU A 178 -0.73 -9.67 13.22
C GLU A 178 -1.20 -8.22 13.30
N THR A 179 -0.69 -7.48 14.26
CA THR A 179 -0.96 -6.05 14.41
C THR A 179 -0.31 -5.25 13.28
N LEU A 180 -0.79 -4.02 13.02
CA LEU A 180 -0.13 -3.15 12.03
C LEU A 180 1.32 -2.82 12.39
N SER A 181 1.65 -2.72 13.68
CA SER A 181 3.04 -2.55 14.12
C SER A 181 3.92 -3.74 13.74
N GLU A 182 3.43 -4.96 13.92
CA GLU A 182 4.13 -6.18 13.50
C GLU A 182 4.21 -6.29 11.98
N THR A 183 3.14 -5.94 11.26
CA THR A 183 3.15 -5.83 9.79
C THR A 183 4.24 -4.89 9.32
N MET A 184 4.33 -3.68 9.88
CA MET A 184 5.35 -2.70 9.51
C MET A 184 6.75 -3.14 9.89
N ALA A 185 6.93 -3.82 11.03
CA ALA A 185 8.23 -4.40 11.41
C ALA A 185 8.68 -5.47 10.40
N ALA A 186 7.76 -6.33 9.94
CA ALA A 186 8.06 -7.34 8.92
C ALA A 186 8.35 -6.72 7.54
N ILE A 187 7.65 -5.64 7.17
CA ILE A 187 7.90 -4.88 5.95
C ILE A 187 9.30 -4.24 6.01
N VAL A 188 9.61 -3.52 7.07
CA VAL A 188 10.92 -2.86 7.26
C VAL A 188 12.07 -3.87 7.26
N ALA A 189 11.87 -5.04 7.88
CA ALA A 189 12.86 -6.11 7.85
C ALA A 189 13.09 -6.70 6.45
N SER A 190 12.08 -6.66 5.58
CA SER A 190 12.15 -7.11 4.19
C SER A 190 12.74 -6.03 3.28
N ASP A 191 12.24 -4.81 3.38
CA ASP A 191 12.67 -3.66 2.56
C ASP A 191 12.28 -2.36 3.29
N ASN A 192 13.27 -1.54 3.66
CA ASN A 192 13.08 -0.26 4.33
C ASN A 192 13.27 0.96 3.41
N ASP A 193 13.52 0.74 2.11
CA ASP A 193 13.72 1.83 1.15
C ASP A 193 12.39 2.43 0.67
N PHE A 194 11.70 3.08 1.58
CA PHE A 194 10.50 3.89 1.34
C PHE A 194 10.43 5.03 2.37
N TYR A 195 9.72 6.10 2.03
CA TYR A 195 9.50 7.22 2.93
C TYR A 195 8.02 7.50 3.19
N GLY A 196 7.20 7.57 2.13
CA GLY A 196 5.75 7.72 2.24
C GLY A 196 5.06 6.39 2.47
N ILE A 197 4.04 6.40 3.31
CA ILE A 197 3.20 5.25 3.60
C ILE A 197 1.76 5.63 3.34
N ALA A 198 1.03 4.81 2.59
CA ALA A 198 -0.41 4.86 2.44
C ALA A 198 -1.04 3.53 2.88
N LEU A 199 -2.27 3.56 3.34
CA LEU A 199 -3.00 2.39 3.82
C LEU A 199 -4.33 2.27 3.09
N VAL A 200 -4.60 1.15 2.43
CA VAL A 200 -5.88 0.96 1.73
C VAL A 200 -7.07 0.73 2.67
N SER A 201 -6.82 0.30 3.91
CA SER A 201 -7.85 0.24 4.96
C SER A 201 -8.22 1.65 5.41
N ARG A 202 -9.52 1.89 5.55
CA ARG A 202 -10.08 3.14 6.11
C ARG A 202 -10.63 2.95 7.52
N GLU A 203 -10.35 1.79 8.12
CA GLU A 203 -10.76 1.49 9.48
C GLU A 203 -10.02 2.38 10.49
N LYS A 204 -10.78 2.98 11.40
CA LYS A 204 -10.27 3.89 12.43
C LYS A 204 -9.12 3.29 13.25
N SER A 205 -9.27 2.03 13.67
CA SER A 205 -8.24 1.31 14.43
C SER A 205 -6.93 1.17 13.67
N ASP A 206 -7.01 0.87 12.38
CA ASP A 206 -5.87 0.69 11.49
C ASP A 206 -5.14 2.02 11.24
N ILE A 207 -5.89 3.07 10.94
CA ILE A 207 -5.34 4.42 10.71
C ILE A 207 -4.61 4.92 11.96
N LEU A 208 -5.23 4.82 13.14
CA LEU A 208 -4.63 5.27 14.40
C LEU A 208 -3.38 4.45 14.78
N ALA A 209 -3.42 3.13 14.57
CA ALA A 209 -2.29 2.26 14.86
C ALA A 209 -1.08 2.59 13.94
N LEU A 210 -1.32 2.80 12.64
CA LEU A 210 -0.24 3.16 11.70
C LEU A 210 0.28 4.58 11.93
N ALA A 211 -0.59 5.54 12.26
CA ALA A 211 -0.19 6.88 12.64
C ALA A 211 0.74 6.84 13.86
N GLN A 212 0.37 6.12 14.92
CA GLN A 212 1.20 5.96 16.11
C GLN A 212 2.57 5.33 15.80
N TRP A 213 2.60 4.29 14.96
CA TRP A 213 3.84 3.66 14.52
C TRP A 213 4.74 4.66 13.77
N THR A 214 4.15 5.45 12.86
CA THR A 214 4.89 6.40 12.02
C THR A 214 5.56 7.51 12.83
N GLU A 215 4.96 7.96 13.94
CA GLU A 215 5.55 9.00 14.79
C GLU A 215 6.92 8.61 15.39
N THR A 216 7.21 7.34 15.51
CA THR A 216 8.49 6.83 16.05
C THR A 216 9.52 6.50 14.97
N HIS A 217 9.18 6.73 13.70
CA HIS A 217 10.01 6.40 12.54
C HIS A 217 10.20 7.61 11.63
N THR A 218 11.32 7.69 10.91
CA THR A 218 11.56 8.76 9.91
C THR A 218 10.80 8.43 8.62
N LYS A 219 9.47 8.45 8.70
CA LYS A 219 8.53 8.17 7.62
C LYS A 219 7.40 9.20 7.65
N LEU A 220 6.60 9.26 6.59
CA LEU A 220 5.42 10.11 6.47
C LEU A 220 4.22 9.23 6.10
N PHE A 221 3.14 9.33 6.87
CA PHE A 221 1.91 8.57 6.62
C PHE A 221 0.82 9.48 6.06
N GLY A 222 0.18 9.05 5.00
CA GLY A 222 -1.02 9.67 4.43
C GLY A 222 -2.20 8.71 4.46
N CYS A 223 -3.37 9.19 4.86
CA CYS A 223 -4.60 8.39 4.88
C CYS A 223 -5.81 9.18 4.38
N VAL A 224 -6.84 8.44 3.98
CA VAL A 224 -8.16 8.98 3.66
C VAL A 224 -9.09 8.77 4.84
N VAL A 225 -9.90 9.79 5.12
CA VAL A 225 -11.00 9.76 6.07
C VAL A 225 -12.30 10.01 5.29
N ASN A 226 -13.21 9.04 5.30
CA ASN A 226 -14.50 9.10 4.59
C ASN A 226 -15.70 9.17 5.53
N GLU A 227 -15.47 9.15 6.86
CA GLU A 227 -16.56 9.25 7.84
C GLU A 227 -17.16 10.67 7.85
N LYS A 228 -18.48 10.73 7.82
CA LYS A 228 -19.22 12.01 7.77
C LYS A 228 -18.98 12.87 9.03
N GLU A 229 -18.70 12.25 10.14
CA GLU A 229 -18.42 12.90 11.42
C GLU A 229 -17.18 13.82 11.34
N ALA A 230 -16.27 13.56 10.42
CA ALA A 230 -15.12 14.43 10.17
C ALA A 230 -15.52 15.81 9.62
N THR A 231 -16.71 15.93 9.00
CA THR A 231 -17.25 17.18 8.45
C THR A 231 -18.09 17.97 9.46
N ASP A 232 -18.21 17.50 10.70
CA ASP A 232 -18.98 18.17 11.77
C ASP A 232 -18.01 18.73 12.83
N SER A 233 -18.10 20.04 13.08
CA SER A 233 -17.25 20.74 14.05
C SER A 233 -17.57 20.41 15.51
N GLU A 234 -18.76 19.89 15.79
CA GLU A 234 -19.23 19.53 17.14
C GLU A 234 -18.80 18.11 17.55
N ILE A 235 -18.34 17.31 16.59
CA ILE A 235 -17.87 15.94 16.83
C ILE A 235 -16.34 15.94 16.96
N ASP A 236 -15.83 15.36 18.04
CA ASP A 236 -14.39 15.23 18.33
C ASP A 236 -13.90 13.78 18.45
N THR A 237 -14.78 12.82 18.17
CA THR A 237 -14.49 11.37 18.25
C THR A 237 -14.18 10.76 16.88
N ASP A 238 -14.24 11.53 15.81
CA ASP A 238 -13.88 11.14 14.46
C ASP A 238 -12.36 10.97 14.30
N ILE A 239 -11.94 10.31 13.22
CA ILE A 239 -10.52 10.02 12.94
C ILE A 239 -9.70 11.32 12.89
N GLY A 240 -10.18 12.36 12.18
CA GLY A 240 -9.47 13.63 12.03
C GLY A 240 -9.22 14.32 13.38
N SER A 241 -10.25 14.34 14.24
CA SER A 241 -10.16 14.89 15.61
C SER A 241 -9.19 14.10 16.47
N LEU A 242 -9.20 12.78 16.39
CA LEU A 242 -8.29 11.91 17.14
C LEU A 242 -6.84 12.04 16.66
N LEU A 243 -6.59 12.12 15.35
CA LEU A 243 -5.27 12.36 14.81
C LEU A 243 -4.70 13.71 15.28
N LYS A 244 -5.54 14.77 15.29
CA LYS A 244 -5.18 16.09 15.76
C LYS A 244 -4.90 16.09 17.28
N SER A 245 -5.77 15.51 18.10
CA SER A 245 -5.63 15.48 19.55
C SER A 245 -4.39 14.73 20.03
N ASN A 246 -3.98 13.69 19.28
CA ASN A 246 -2.73 12.98 19.51
C ASN A 246 -1.49 13.74 19.00
N ASN A 247 -1.68 14.88 18.34
CA ASN A 247 -0.62 15.74 17.83
C ASN A 247 0.36 15.01 16.88
N TYR A 248 -0.18 14.17 15.99
CA TYR A 248 0.65 13.42 15.04
C TYR A 248 1.22 14.33 13.96
N TYR A 249 2.52 14.61 14.01
CA TYR A 249 3.20 15.51 13.08
C TYR A 249 3.77 14.81 11.84
N ARG A 250 3.75 13.47 11.82
CA ARG A 250 4.18 12.64 10.69
C ARG A 250 3.01 12.01 9.93
N THR A 251 1.78 12.38 10.29
CA THR A 251 0.56 11.88 9.64
C THR A 251 -0.21 13.05 9.05
N PHE A 252 -0.65 12.93 7.81
CA PHE A 252 -1.64 13.82 7.20
C PHE A 252 -2.84 13.00 6.71
N TRP A 253 -3.99 13.64 6.65
CA TRP A 253 -5.20 13.00 6.15
C TRP A 253 -5.94 13.90 5.17
N LEU A 254 -6.61 13.27 4.19
CA LEU A 254 -7.53 13.93 3.28
C LEU A 254 -8.95 13.43 3.56
N TYR A 255 -9.90 14.35 3.56
CA TYR A 255 -11.29 13.96 3.49
C TYR A 255 -11.64 13.58 2.06
N HIS A 256 -12.25 12.40 1.86
CA HIS A 256 -12.66 11.96 0.54
C HIS A 256 -13.79 10.94 0.61
N THR A 257 -14.83 11.14 -0.21
CA THR A 257 -16.07 10.35 -0.12
C THR A 257 -16.08 9.10 -0.99
N ASN A 258 -15.29 9.05 -2.06
CA ASN A 258 -15.22 7.89 -2.95
C ASN A 258 -14.28 6.81 -2.38
N ASP A 259 -14.82 5.61 -2.16
CA ASP A 259 -14.08 4.49 -1.58
C ASP A 259 -13.06 3.85 -2.54
N ASP A 260 -13.16 4.11 -3.82
CA ASP A 260 -12.29 3.56 -4.86
C ASP A 260 -11.18 4.53 -5.31
N ASP A 261 -11.17 5.77 -4.81
CA ASP A 261 -10.13 6.76 -5.06
C ASP A 261 -9.15 6.86 -3.87
N PHE A 262 -7.86 7.04 -4.16
CA PHE A 262 -6.78 7.14 -3.18
C PHE A 262 -6.00 8.46 -3.37
N PRO A 263 -6.62 9.62 -3.02
CA PRO A 263 -6.00 10.93 -3.20
C PRO A 263 -4.69 11.10 -2.44
N GLU A 264 -4.49 10.41 -1.32
CA GLU A 264 -3.22 10.40 -0.58
C GLU A 264 -2.09 9.77 -1.40
N CYS A 265 -2.35 8.67 -2.12
CA CYS A 265 -1.38 8.03 -3.01
C CYS A 265 -1.03 8.92 -4.20
N ALA A 266 -2.05 9.57 -4.80
CA ALA A 266 -1.87 10.56 -5.85
C ALA A 266 -1.06 11.75 -5.36
N LEU A 267 -1.33 12.27 -4.17
CA LEU A 267 -0.64 13.42 -3.59
C LEU A 267 0.82 13.10 -3.26
N PHE A 268 1.10 11.94 -2.67
CA PHE A 268 2.47 11.45 -2.47
C PHE A 268 3.23 11.41 -3.79
N ALA A 269 2.69 10.73 -4.78
CA ALA A 269 3.34 10.56 -6.08
C ALA A 269 3.60 11.91 -6.78
N ARG A 270 2.63 12.85 -6.70
CA ARG A 270 2.74 14.18 -7.27
C ARG A 270 3.83 15.03 -6.60
N CYS A 271 3.96 14.96 -5.28
CA CYS A 271 4.91 15.74 -4.51
C CYS A 271 6.30 15.09 -4.46
N PHE A 272 6.39 13.76 -4.45
CA PHE A 272 7.66 13.04 -4.40
C PHE A 272 8.50 13.16 -5.68
N ALA A 273 7.90 13.58 -6.78
CA ALA A 273 8.62 13.91 -8.00
C ALA A 273 9.50 15.19 -7.88
N ILE A 274 9.33 15.95 -6.80
CA ILE A 274 10.06 17.19 -6.53
C ILE A 274 11.00 16.97 -5.35
N ASN A 275 12.17 17.62 -5.37
CA ASN A 275 13.11 17.54 -4.26
C ASN A 275 12.48 18.03 -2.95
N PRO A 276 12.80 17.41 -1.80
CA PRO A 276 12.30 17.84 -0.49
C PRO A 276 12.54 19.34 -0.23
N GLY A 277 11.48 20.05 0.19
CA GLY A 277 11.50 21.49 0.41
C GLY A 277 11.31 22.35 -0.84
N GLY A 278 11.23 21.75 -2.02
CA GLY A 278 10.96 22.45 -3.28
C GLY A 278 9.49 22.48 -3.69
N GLU A 279 8.61 21.86 -2.92
CA GLU A 279 7.18 21.76 -3.19
C GLU A 279 6.32 22.33 -2.05
N THR A 280 5.08 22.64 -2.36
CA THR A 280 3.99 22.73 -1.36
C THR A 280 3.00 21.60 -1.61
N TRP A 281 2.35 21.10 -0.58
CA TRP A 281 1.36 20.02 -0.69
C TRP A 281 -0.06 20.55 -0.91
N ALA A 282 -0.26 21.86 -0.79
CA ALA A 282 -1.46 22.55 -1.23
C ALA A 282 -1.40 22.90 -2.74
N ASN A 283 -2.56 23.18 -3.31
CA ASN A 283 -2.75 23.62 -4.72
C ASN A 283 -2.23 22.60 -5.75
N LYS A 284 -2.29 21.31 -5.44
CA LYS A 284 -1.91 20.24 -6.36
C LYS A 284 -3.12 19.71 -7.13
N LYS A 285 -2.95 19.55 -8.45
CA LYS A 285 -3.88 18.78 -9.27
C LYS A 285 -3.54 17.30 -9.11
N LEU A 286 -4.56 16.49 -8.90
CA LEU A 286 -4.43 15.04 -8.81
C LEU A 286 -5.13 14.41 -10.03
N ALA A 287 -4.38 13.68 -10.84
CA ALA A 287 -4.93 12.96 -11.97
C ALA A 287 -5.58 11.65 -11.48
N GLY A 288 -6.68 11.26 -12.08
CA GLY A 288 -7.39 10.00 -11.74
C GLY A 288 -8.38 10.13 -10.58
N VAL A 289 -8.22 11.12 -9.71
CA VAL A 289 -9.05 11.32 -8.51
C VAL A 289 -10.21 12.29 -8.81
N ILE A 290 -11.39 11.96 -8.32
CA ILE A 290 -12.59 12.82 -8.44
C ILE A 290 -12.62 13.79 -7.25
N ALA A 291 -12.77 15.09 -7.52
CA ALA A 291 -12.82 16.09 -6.45
C ALA A 291 -14.15 16.03 -5.66
N ASP A 292 -14.08 16.22 -4.35
CA ASP A 292 -15.24 16.31 -3.48
C ASP A 292 -15.98 17.66 -3.66
N ASN A 293 -17.26 17.65 -3.31
CA ASN A 293 -18.11 18.84 -3.26
C ASN A 293 -18.49 19.10 -1.80
N LEU A 294 -17.74 19.99 -1.16
CA LEU A 294 -17.95 20.36 0.25
C LEU A 294 -18.65 21.70 0.34
N THR A 295 -19.50 21.85 1.34
CA THR A 295 -19.98 23.16 1.78
C THR A 295 -18.89 23.89 2.55
N GLU A 296 -19.01 25.21 2.66
CA GLU A 296 -18.05 26.01 3.45
C GLU A 296 -17.97 25.54 4.92
N THR A 297 -19.09 25.12 5.50
CA THR A 297 -19.13 24.62 6.87
C THR A 297 -18.37 23.31 7.02
N GLU A 298 -18.55 22.37 6.10
CA GLU A 298 -17.82 21.10 6.08
C GLU A 298 -16.32 21.32 5.87
N TYR A 299 -15.96 22.17 4.91
CA TYR A 299 -14.56 22.56 4.68
C TYR A 299 -13.93 23.13 5.95
N LEU A 300 -14.60 24.07 6.63
CA LEU A 300 -14.09 24.65 7.88
C LEU A 300 -13.96 23.62 9.00
N ALA A 301 -14.89 22.67 9.12
CA ALA A 301 -14.80 21.59 10.09
C ALA A 301 -13.56 20.72 9.85
N ILE A 302 -13.34 20.28 8.60
CA ILE A 302 -12.18 19.49 8.19
C ILE A 302 -10.88 20.25 8.47
N THR A 303 -10.78 21.50 8.02
CA THR A 303 -9.56 22.31 8.16
C THR A 303 -9.26 22.68 9.60
N ASN A 304 -10.27 22.89 10.43
CA ASN A 304 -10.11 23.08 11.86
C ASN A 304 -9.56 21.84 12.58
N LYS A 305 -9.75 20.64 12.00
CA LYS A 305 -9.16 19.37 12.45
C LYS A 305 -7.80 19.09 11.79
N ASN A 306 -7.18 20.10 11.16
CA ASN A 306 -5.94 19.99 10.37
C ASN A 306 -6.03 19.01 9.19
N GLY A 307 -7.22 18.75 8.67
CA GLY A 307 -7.45 17.94 7.49
C GLY A 307 -7.15 18.69 6.20
N ASN A 308 -6.95 17.92 5.15
CA ASN A 308 -6.75 18.42 3.80
C ASN A 308 -7.95 18.02 2.94
N THR A 309 -8.23 18.78 1.89
CA THR A 309 -9.33 18.52 0.95
C THR A 309 -8.81 18.52 -0.49
N PHE A 310 -9.59 17.90 -1.38
CA PHE A 310 -9.38 17.98 -2.82
C PHE A 310 -10.70 18.41 -3.48
N GLU A 311 -10.76 19.67 -3.93
CA GLU A 311 -12.01 20.33 -4.31
C GLU A 311 -11.88 21.10 -5.62
N ASN A 312 -13.04 21.35 -6.27
CA ASN A 312 -13.14 22.12 -7.49
C ASN A 312 -13.22 23.63 -7.23
N PHE A 313 -12.27 24.39 -7.79
CA PHE A 313 -12.27 25.84 -7.81
C PHE A 313 -12.35 26.31 -9.26
N ARG A 314 -13.50 26.85 -9.68
CA ARG A 314 -13.72 27.35 -11.04
C ARG A 314 -13.31 26.33 -12.13
N ASN A 315 -13.77 25.09 -12.00
CA ASN A 315 -13.47 23.95 -12.88
C ASN A 315 -12.00 23.45 -12.82
N VAL A 316 -11.26 23.80 -11.81
CA VAL A 316 -9.93 23.25 -11.56
C VAL A 316 -9.92 22.58 -10.19
N ALA A 317 -9.72 21.27 -10.17
CA ALA A 317 -9.59 20.52 -8.94
C ALA A 317 -8.18 20.66 -8.36
N ILE A 318 -8.08 21.05 -7.10
CA ILE A 318 -6.79 21.22 -6.39
C ILE A 318 -6.91 20.84 -4.91
N THR A 319 -5.79 20.40 -4.34
CA THR A 319 -5.68 20.17 -2.91
C THR A 319 -5.62 21.47 -2.12
N GLN A 320 -6.14 21.46 -0.90
CA GLN A 320 -6.09 22.58 0.04
C GLN A 320 -5.29 22.20 1.29
N ASN A 321 -4.80 23.19 2.01
CA ASN A 321 -3.99 23.14 3.23
C ASN A 321 -2.57 22.60 3.04
N GLY A 322 -2.33 21.32 2.88
CA GLY A 322 -1.00 20.71 2.87
C GLY A 322 -0.39 20.56 4.26
N LYS A 323 -1.22 20.25 5.27
CA LYS A 323 -0.83 20.15 6.67
C LYS A 323 -0.88 18.72 7.19
N THR A 324 -0.03 18.44 8.18
CA THR A 324 -0.10 17.24 9.02
C THR A 324 -1.19 17.39 10.07
N SER A 325 -1.54 16.31 10.73
CA SER A 325 -2.55 16.30 11.80
C SER A 325 -2.17 17.19 13.00
N ALA A 326 -0.89 17.43 13.24
CA ALA A 326 -0.39 18.40 14.23
C ALA A 326 -0.48 19.86 13.77
N GLY A 327 -0.82 20.11 12.49
CA GLY A 327 -0.90 21.45 11.92
C GLY A 327 0.39 21.97 11.29
N GLU A 328 1.46 21.17 11.27
CA GLU A 328 2.71 21.49 10.59
C GLU A 328 2.58 21.33 9.06
N TRP A 329 3.42 22.02 8.29
CA TRP A 329 3.46 21.85 6.84
C TRP A 329 4.15 20.54 6.46
N ILE A 330 3.54 19.76 5.56
CA ILE A 330 4.06 18.45 5.14
C ILE A 330 5.44 18.58 4.47
N ASP A 331 5.63 19.59 3.64
CA ASP A 331 6.91 19.89 2.97
C ASP A 331 8.02 20.21 3.97
N VAL A 332 7.71 20.90 5.07
CA VAL A 332 8.68 21.22 6.15
C VAL A 332 9.12 19.93 6.86
N ILE A 333 8.20 19.01 7.15
CA ILE A 333 8.54 17.72 7.76
C ILE A 333 9.47 16.91 6.82
N ARG A 334 9.10 16.80 5.54
CA ARG A 334 9.89 16.08 4.55
C ARG A 334 11.28 16.71 4.35
N PHE A 335 11.34 18.03 4.27
CA PHE A 335 12.62 18.76 4.15
C PHE A 335 13.51 18.55 5.36
N ARG A 336 12.97 18.65 6.58
CA ARG A 336 13.72 18.40 7.82
C ARG A 336 14.35 17.02 7.84
N ASP A 337 13.58 15.98 7.49
CA ASP A 337 14.04 14.61 7.47
C ASP A 337 15.15 14.39 6.42
N TRP A 338 14.96 14.93 5.22
CA TRP A 338 15.97 14.92 4.17
C TRP A 338 17.25 15.68 4.58
N LEU A 339 17.12 16.86 5.19
CA LEU A 339 18.26 17.66 5.63
C LEU A 339 19.07 16.95 6.73
N GLN A 340 18.38 16.28 7.64
CA GLN A 340 19.02 15.48 8.68
C GLN A 340 19.87 14.36 8.08
N GLU A 341 19.35 13.63 7.11
CA GLU A 341 20.08 12.58 6.40
C GLU A 341 21.27 13.14 5.62
N GLU A 342 21.08 14.24 4.88
CA GLU A 342 22.18 14.89 4.16
C GLU A 342 23.32 15.31 5.10
N ILE A 343 23.00 15.87 6.25
CA ILE A 343 24.01 16.24 7.25
C ILE A 343 24.72 15.00 7.78
N MET A 344 23.98 13.95 8.17
CA MET A 344 24.56 12.72 8.72
C MET A 344 25.51 12.06 7.71
N VAL A 345 25.10 11.90 6.45
CA VAL A 345 25.90 11.28 5.40
C VAL A 345 27.14 12.12 5.10
N ASN A 346 27.00 13.44 5.00
CA ASN A 346 28.15 14.31 4.73
C ASN A 346 29.17 14.33 5.89
N VAL A 347 28.70 14.37 7.14
CA VAL A 347 29.58 14.28 8.31
C VAL A 347 30.28 12.93 8.35
N PHE A 348 29.56 11.83 8.12
CA PHE A 348 30.13 10.49 8.07
C PHE A 348 31.18 10.36 6.96
N ASN A 349 30.93 10.92 5.76
CA ASN A 349 31.90 10.98 4.67
C ASN A 349 33.21 11.70 5.08
N VAL A 350 33.10 12.80 5.85
CA VAL A 350 34.29 13.49 6.36
C VAL A 350 35.07 12.61 7.33
N LEU A 351 34.36 11.90 8.22
CA LEU A 351 34.99 11.01 9.23
C LEU A 351 35.76 9.86 8.60
N ILE A 352 35.20 9.20 7.57
CA ILE A 352 35.83 8.01 6.96
C ILE A 352 36.93 8.36 5.96
N ASN A 353 36.92 9.57 5.39
CA ASN A 353 37.88 9.97 4.36
C ASN A 353 39.04 10.82 4.91
N ARG A 354 39.13 11.03 6.22
CA ARG A 354 40.22 11.79 6.88
C ARG A 354 40.83 10.97 8.00
N ASP A 355 42.17 10.78 7.95
CA ASP A 355 42.92 10.10 9.02
C ASP A 355 42.86 10.85 10.36
N LYS A 356 42.66 12.17 10.30
CA LYS A 356 42.52 13.03 11.47
C LYS A 356 41.69 14.28 11.12
N ILE A 357 40.70 14.58 11.94
CA ILE A 357 40.03 15.87 11.91
C ILE A 357 40.80 16.83 12.82
N PRO A 358 41.45 17.87 12.26
CA PRO A 358 42.16 18.82 13.08
C PRO A 358 41.19 19.62 13.98
N PHE A 359 41.54 19.79 15.23
CA PHE A 359 40.92 20.78 16.09
C PHE A 359 41.51 22.15 15.71
N THR A 360 40.89 22.81 14.77
CA THR A 360 41.27 24.22 14.42
C THR A 360 40.10 25.09 14.73
N ASP A 361 40.37 26.23 15.35
CA ASP A 361 39.44 27.33 15.54
C ASP A 361 38.94 27.89 14.20
#